data_9671008c0a4453b095a5de275a9bc22a
#
_entry.id   9671008c0a4453b095a5de275a9bc22a
#
_cell.length_a   1.000
_cell.length_b   1.000
_cell.length_c   1.000
_cell.angle_alpha   90.00
_cell.angle_beta   90.00
_cell.angle_gamma   90.00
#
_symmetry.space_group_name_H-M   'P 1'
#
loop_
_entity.id
_entity.type
_entity.pdbx_description
1 polymer ?
#
loop_
_entity_poly.entity_id
_entity_poly.type
_entity_poly.pdbx_seq_one_letter_code
_entity_poly.pdbx_strand_id
1 'polypeptide(L)'
;MSERSGSSPAPTRRVTEPNPQPTRLGVYPSGDGLDVAVIARNASGVDMCIFDEAGAETRFALLGPKTGVWHGHIPGYGAGTRYGFRAHGTWDPDGGKFFNSHKLLLDPYGRGVDGFVDMKPAVYAHSVDEDLYPSEYPMRRSPIDSAPYMPRSVVVEPSFPIIPQPDIPWETSVIYEIHVKGFTKNMPGVPEPLRGTYAGLAHPASVSYLKDLGVTAVELLPIHAKCDEPFLTERGLTNYWGYSTLSFFAPEPSYATADSRARGAQAVVDEFRGMVSLLHKAGIEVILDVVYNHTCEGGDAGPSLSWRGLDSDMYYRDRKSVV
;
A
#
# COMPACT_ATOMS: atom_id res chain seq x y z
N MET A 1 -4.36 21.32 -24.85
CA MET A 1 -3.52 20.45 -24.00
C MET A 1 -2.36 21.31 -23.53
N SER A 2 -2.40 21.77 -22.28
CA SER A 2 -1.34 22.62 -21.72
C SER A 2 -0.32 21.70 -21.06
N GLU A 3 0.87 21.61 -21.66
CA GLU A 3 2.05 21.02 -21.03
C GLU A 3 2.34 21.80 -19.75
N ARG A 4 2.13 21.18 -18.60
CA ARG A 4 2.61 21.73 -17.34
C ARG A 4 4.13 21.63 -17.35
N SER A 5 4.79 22.78 -17.49
CA SER A 5 6.23 22.99 -17.43
C SER A 5 6.83 22.23 -16.26
N GLY A 6 7.91 21.47 -16.51
CA GLY A 6 8.67 20.76 -15.51
C GLY A 6 9.10 21.70 -14.37
N SER A 7 8.50 21.52 -13.22
CA SER A 7 8.96 22.17 -11.98
C SER A 7 10.36 21.65 -11.65
N SER A 8 11.28 22.55 -11.30
CA SER A 8 12.57 22.16 -10.73
C SER A 8 12.36 21.18 -9.58
N PRO A 9 13.20 20.14 -9.45
CA PRO A 9 13.05 19.18 -8.37
C PRO A 9 13.12 19.91 -7.02
N ALA A 10 12.23 19.52 -6.09
CA ALA A 10 12.19 20.06 -4.75
C ALA A 10 13.57 19.94 -4.08
N PRO A 11 14.01 20.95 -3.29
CA PRO A 11 15.30 20.88 -2.62
C PRO A 11 15.34 19.71 -1.63
N THR A 12 16.39 18.91 -1.71
CA THR A 12 16.59 17.77 -0.80
C THR A 12 17.32 18.22 0.45
N ARG A 13 16.72 18.01 1.62
CA ARG A 13 17.32 18.20 2.93
C ARG A 13 18.07 16.91 3.33
N ARG A 14 19.18 17.04 4.05
CA ARG A 14 19.86 15.87 4.63
C ARG A 14 19.28 15.55 6.01
N VAL A 15 18.98 14.29 6.22
CA VAL A 15 18.71 13.78 7.56
C VAL A 15 20.04 13.72 8.32
N THR A 16 20.08 14.29 9.52
CA THR A 16 21.28 14.34 10.36
C THR A 16 21.21 13.37 11.54
N GLU A 17 20.00 13.00 11.93
CA GLU A 17 19.76 12.14 13.08
C GLU A 17 19.43 10.71 12.64
N PRO A 18 20.11 9.68 13.18
CA PRO A 18 19.81 8.29 12.86
C PRO A 18 18.51 7.86 13.55
N ASN A 19 17.75 6.97 12.87
CA ASN A 19 16.69 6.22 13.53
C ASN A 19 17.31 5.32 14.62
N PRO A 20 16.86 5.40 15.88
CA PRO A 20 17.40 4.57 16.96
C PRO A 20 17.06 3.07 16.82
N GLN A 21 16.01 2.74 16.04
CA GLN A 21 15.56 1.37 15.78
C GLN A 21 15.47 1.06 14.27
N PRO A 22 16.59 1.08 13.53
CA PRO A 22 16.55 0.90 12.06
C PRO A 22 16.12 -0.50 11.61
N THR A 23 15.99 -1.46 12.51
CA THR A 23 15.45 -2.80 12.24
C THR A 23 13.93 -2.84 12.22
N ARG A 24 13.26 -1.81 12.73
CA ARG A 24 11.80 -1.64 12.62
C ARG A 24 11.48 -0.95 11.31
N LEU A 25 11.21 -1.73 10.28
CA LEU A 25 10.94 -1.23 8.93
C LEU A 25 9.60 -0.49 8.85
N GLY A 26 9.56 0.53 7.99
CA GLY A 26 8.43 1.44 7.81
C GLY A 26 8.67 2.80 8.45
N VAL A 27 7.60 3.58 8.58
CA VAL A 27 7.61 4.93 9.17
C VAL A 27 6.71 4.97 10.39
N TYR A 28 7.25 5.46 11.51
CA TYR A 28 6.56 5.48 12.80
C TYR A 28 6.76 6.82 13.51
N PRO A 29 5.73 7.34 14.18
CA PRO A 29 5.91 8.45 15.12
C PRO A 29 6.86 8.07 16.24
N SER A 30 7.78 8.96 16.56
CA SER A 30 8.80 8.75 17.60
C SER A 30 9.29 10.11 18.13
N GLY A 31 9.17 10.33 19.42
CA GLY A 31 9.61 11.58 20.02
C GLY A 31 8.95 12.81 19.40
N ASP A 32 9.76 13.71 18.84
CA ASP A 32 9.33 14.95 18.19
C ASP A 32 9.19 14.84 16.67
N GLY A 33 9.24 13.59 16.12
CA GLY A 33 9.23 13.38 14.68
C GLY A 33 8.83 11.99 14.24
N LEU A 34 9.43 11.56 13.13
CA LEU A 34 9.22 10.26 12.50
C LEU A 34 10.52 9.47 12.43
N ASP A 35 10.51 8.24 12.93
CA ASP A 35 11.54 7.26 12.64
C ASP A 35 11.23 6.53 11.33
N VAL A 36 12.20 6.51 10.43
CA VAL A 36 12.08 5.94 9.08
C VAL A 36 13.10 4.81 8.92
N ALA A 37 12.68 3.69 8.35
CA ALA A 37 13.58 2.63 7.92
C ALA A 37 13.01 1.88 6.70
N VAL A 38 13.79 1.77 5.62
CA VAL A 38 13.39 1.07 4.39
C VAL A 38 14.56 0.28 3.81
N ILE A 39 14.28 -0.93 3.32
CA ILE A 39 15.29 -1.76 2.68
C ILE A 39 15.45 -1.32 1.22
N ALA A 40 16.70 -1.02 0.82
CA ALA A 40 17.10 -0.81 -0.56
C ALA A 40 18.63 -1.01 -0.65
N ARG A 41 19.08 -2.26 -0.61
CA ARG A 41 20.50 -2.65 -0.51
C ARG A 41 21.34 -2.12 -1.66
N ASN A 42 20.78 -2.19 -2.89
CA ASN A 42 21.48 -1.84 -4.12
C ASN A 42 21.28 -0.37 -4.53
N ALA A 43 20.49 0.40 -3.79
CA ALA A 43 20.32 1.83 -4.01
C ALA A 43 21.61 2.60 -3.65
N SER A 44 21.92 3.64 -4.42
CA SER A 44 22.99 4.61 -4.11
C SER A 44 22.50 5.79 -3.24
N GLY A 45 21.17 5.92 -3.05
CA GLY A 45 20.51 6.90 -2.22
C GLY A 45 19.02 6.62 -2.13
N VAL A 46 18.39 6.99 -1.01
CA VAL A 46 16.94 6.98 -0.85
C VAL A 46 16.51 8.28 -0.20
N ASP A 47 15.54 8.95 -0.83
CA ASP A 47 14.88 10.13 -0.27
C ASP A 47 13.51 9.72 0.26
N MET A 48 13.19 10.13 1.49
CA MET A 48 11.81 10.20 1.96
C MET A 48 11.19 11.51 1.47
N CYS A 49 10.06 11.40 0.79
CA CYS A 49 9.31 12.53 0.24
C CYS A 49 8.05 12.74 1.08
N ILE A 50 7.93 13.90 1.72
CA ILE A 50 6.76 14.28 2.51
C ILE A 50 5.94 15.29 1.73
N PHE A 51 4.63 15.12 1.75
CA PHE A 51 3.67 15.96 1.01
C PHE A 51 2.77 16.73 1.98
N ASP A 52 2.64 18.02 1.74
CA ASP A 52 1.67 18.86 2.44
C ASP A 52 0.24 18.69 1.88
N GLU A 53 -0.71 19.44 2.43
CA GLU A 53 -2.12 19.40 1.99
C GLU A 53 -2.31 19.91 0.55
N ALA A 54 -1.45 20.79 0.08
CA ALA A 54 -1.45 21.31 -1.28
C ALA A 54 -0.75 20.35 -2.28
N GLY A 55 -0.13 19.26 -1.78
CA GLY A 55 0.62 18.29 -2.58
C GLY A 55 2.05 18.73 -2.89
N ALA A 56 2.58 19.76 -2.23
CA ALA A 56 3.97 20.17 -2.40
C ALA A 56 4.91 19.15 -1.71
N GLU A 57 5.96 18.75 -2.44
CA GLU A 57 6.91 17.74 -2.02
C GLU A 57 8.11 18.37 -1.29
N THR A 58 8.44 17.84 -0.10
CA THR A 58 9.71 18.10 0.60
C THR A 58 10.49 16.79 0.69
N ARG A 59 11.76 16.78 0.28
CA ARG A 59 12.63 15.60 0.25
C ARG A 59 13.62 15.59 1.39
N PHE A 60 13.84 14.41 1.95
CA PHE A 60 14.80 14.14 3.02
C PHE A 60 15.69 12.97 2.62
N ALA A 61 16.97 13.24 2.30
CA ALA A 61 17.94 12.19 2.00
C ALA A 61 18.25 11.40 3.27
N LEU A 62 17.91 10.11 3.25
CA LEU A 62 18.11 9.20 4.37
C LEU A 62 19.59 8.84 4.54
N LEU A 63 19.94 8.39 5.74
CA LEU A 63 21.25 7.85 6.09
C LEU A 63 21.34 6.37 5.68
N GLY A 64 22.49 5.95 5.19
CA GLY A 64 22.70 4.53 4.87
C GLY A 64 23.46 4.28 3.57
N PRO A 65 23.44 3.02 3.07
CA PRO A 65 22.76 1.89 3.72
C PRO A 65 23.58 1.31 4.87
N LYS A 66 22.90 0.97 5.97
CA LYS A 66 23.47 0.14 7.05
C LYS A 66 22.84 -1.25 6.94
N THR A 67 23.63 -2.26 6.59
CA THR A 67 23.14 -3.62 6.30
C THR A 67 21.99 -3.69 5.30
N GLY A 68 21.98 -2.77 4.30
CA GLY A 68 20.94 -2.67 3.27
C GLY A 68 19.73 -1.82 3.66
N VAL A 69 19.72 -1.22 4.86
CA VAL A 69 18.63 -0.37 5.35
C VAL A 69 19.02 1.10 5.26
N TRP A 70 18.17 1.90 4.65
CA TRP A 70 18.19 3.35 4.67
C TRP A 70 17.29 3.83 5.81
N HIS A 71 17.77 4.77 6.63
CA HIS A 71 17.07 5.15 7.84
C HIS A 71 17.32 6.61 8.23
N GLY A 72 16.51 7.11 9.16
CA GLY A 72 16.70 8.43 9.76
C GLY A 72 15.59 8.81 10.71
N HIS A 73 15.83 9.88 11.49
CA HIS A 73 14.80 10.57 12.25
C HIS A 73 14.50 11.93 11.60
N ILE A 74 13.23 12.25 11.42
CA ILE A 74 12.78 13.49 10.75
C ILE A 74 11.87 14.24 11.73
N PRO A 75 12.38 15.32 12.38
CA PRO A 75 11.62 16.05 13.38
C PRO A 75 10.49 16.89 12.75
N GLY A 76 9.46 17.20 13.54
CA GLY A 76 8.37 18.09 13.19
C GLY A 76 7.22 17.46 12.39
N TYR A 77 7.21 16.15 12.24
CA TYR A 77 6.14 15.39 11.58
C TYR A 77 5.59 14.31 12.53
N GLY A 78 4.37 13.80 12.24
CA GLY A 78 3.70 12.83 13.09
C GLY A 78 2.67 11.99 12.35
N ALA A 79 1.71 11.41 13.07
CA ALA A 79 0.58 10.70 12.49
C ALA A 79 -0.17 11.59 11.49
N GLY A 80 -0.69 11.01 10.42
CA GLY A 80 -1.33 11.73 9.31
C GLY A 80 -0.37 12.23 8.23
N THR A 81 0.95 12.20 8.46
CA THR A 81 1.92 12.61 7.43
C THR A 81 1.78 11.73 6.18
N ARG A 82 1.61 12.37 5.02
CA ARG A 82 1.59 11.74 3.69
C ARG A 82 3.00 11.67 3.15
N TYR A 83 3.44 10.49 2.72
CA TYR A 83 4.81 10.30 2.26
C TYR A 83 4.94 9.23 1.19
N GLY A 84 6.12 9.14 0.62
CA GLY A 84 6.62 8.07 -0.23
C GLY A 84 8.13 8.12 -0.30
N PHE A 85 8.72 7.29 -1.14
CA PHE A 85 10.17 7.24 -1.33
C PHE A 85 10.54 7.52 -2.78
N ARG A 86 11.78 8.02 -2.98
CA ARG A 86 12.44 8.02 -4.28
C ARG A 86 13.81 7.37 -4.11
N ALA A 87 14.10 6.39 -4.96
CA ALA A 87 15.35 5.66 -4.90
C ALA A 87 16.28 6.05 -6.06
N HIS A 88 17.56 6.18 -5.76
CA HIS A 88 18.64 6.47 -6.69
C HIS A 88 19.48 5.23 -6.89
N GLY A 89 20.02 5.02 -8.10
CA GLY A 89 20.86 3.87 -8.38
C GLY A 89 21.06 3.65 -9.87
N THR A 90 21.64 2.50 -10.17
CA THR A 90 21.93 2.08 -11.55
C THR A 90 20.65 1.77 -12.30
N TRP A 91 20.57 2.19 -13.55
CA TRP A 91 19.56 1.77 -14.50
C TRP A 91 20.14 0.65 -15.37
N ASP A 92 19.68 -0.56 -15.13
CA ASP A 92 20.09 -1.77 -15.83
C ASP A 92 18.93 -2.79 -15.75
N PRO A 93 17.86 -2.60 -16.54
CA PRO A 93 16.69 -3.48 -16.52
C PRO A 93 17.02 -4.95 -16.82
N ASP A 94 17.97 -5.21 -17.74
CA ASP A 94 18.39 -6.56 -18.08
C ASP A 94 19.08 -7.27 -16.90
N GLY A 95 19.73 -6.49 -16.02
CA GLY A 95 20.30 -6.93 -14.76
C GLY A 95 19.36 -6.72 -13.54
N GLY A 96 18.05 -6.53 -13.76
CA GLY A 96 17.06 -6.41 -12.68
C GLY A 96 17.09 -5.09 -11.91
N LYS A 97 17.78 -4.03 -12.39
CA LYS A 97 17.93 -2.75 -11.67
C LYS A 97 17.10 -1.64 -12.30
N PHE A 98 16.03 -1.27 -11.63
CA PHE A 98 15.03 -0.31 -12.12
C PHE A 98 15.03 1.04 -11.38
N PHE A 99 16.19 1.48 -10.86
CA PHE A 99 16.25 2.73 -10.09
C PHE A 99 15.96 3.95 -10.96
N ASN A 100 14.94 4.70 -10.59
CA ASN A 100 14.54 5.93 -11.26
C ASN A 100 13.95 6.93 -10.26
N SER A 101 14.71 7.96 -9.89
CA SER A 101 14.31 8.97 -8.91
C SER A 101 13.13 9.86 -9.34
N HIS A 102 12.68 9.77 -10.60
CA HIS A 102 11.42 10.38 -11.04
C HIS A 102 10.18 9.59 -10.58
N LYS A 103 10.36 8.39 -10.01
CA LYS A 103 9.25 7.58 -9.52
C LYS A 103 9.06 7.78 -8.03
N LEU A 104 7.87 8.23 -7.65
CA LEU A 104 7.43 8.18 -6.26
C LEU A 104 6.99 6.75 -5.96
N LEU A 105 7.51 6.18 -4.89
CA LEU A 105 7.29 4.80 -4.51
C LEU A 105 6.58 4.76 -3.15
N LEU A 106 5.59 3.88 -3.02
CA LEU A 106 4.97 3.60 -1.74
C LEU A 106 5.96 2.87 -0.81
N ASP A 107 5.76 3.05 0.47
CA ASP A 107 6.47 2.30 1.49
C ASP A 107 5.99 0.83 1.48
N PRO A 108 6.88 -0.15 1.25
CA PRO A 108 6.54 -1.58 1.35
C PRO A 108 5.93 -1.97 2.71
N TYR A 109 6.24 -1.21 3.76
CA TYR A 109 5.80 -1.43 5.15
C TYR A 109 4.74 -0.41 5.59
N GLY A 110 4.24 0.41 4.66
CA GLY A 110 3.20 1.41 4.91
C GLY A 110 1.90 0.78 5.37
N ARG A 111 1.30 1.34 6.43
CA ARG A 111 0.09 0.79 7.07
C ARG A 111 -1.18 1.59 6.74
N GLY A 112 -1.04 2.67 6.02
CA GLY A 112 -2.14 3.49 5.50
C GLY A 112 -1.81 4.00 4.10
N VAL A 113 -2.82 4.06 3.24
CA VAL A 113 -2.72 4.57 1.87
C VAL A 113 -3.81 5.61 1.65
N ASP A 114 -3.44 6.74 1.06
CA ASP A 114 -4.34 7.82 0.66
C ASP A 114 -4.29 8.02 -0.86
N GLY A 115 -5.43 7.84 -1.52
CA GLY A 115 -5.56 7.90 -2.97
C GLY A 115 -5.45 6.54 -3.66
N PHE A 116 -5.40 6.59 -4.99
CA PHE A 116 -5.33 5.42 -5.87
C PHE A 116 -4.24 5.66 -6.92
N VAL A 117 -3.74 4.57 -7.51
CA VAL A 117 -2.82 4.66 -8.65
C VAL A 117 -3.63 5.06 -9.89
N ASP A 118 -3.21 6.13 -10.57
CA ASP A 118 -3.67 6.41 -11.93
C ASP A 118 -2.66 5.77 -12.90
N MET A 119 -3.04 4.63 -13.51
CA MET A 119 -2.19 3.85 -14.40
C MET A 119 -1.94 4.59 -15.71
N LYS A 120 -0.97 5.48 -15.71
CA LYS A 120 -0.49 6.29 -16.83
C LYS A 120 0.98 5.96 -17.14
N PRO A 121 1.51 6.33 -18.30
CA PRO A 121 2.93 6.16 -18.64
C PRO A 121 3.89 6.68 -17.56
N ALA A 122 3.47 7.66 -16.77
CA ALA A 122 4.27 8.25 -15.71
C ALA A 122 4.66 7.27 -14.60
N VAL A 123 3.84 6.24 -14.30
CA VAL A 123 4.12 5.28 -13.21
C VAL A 123 5.11 4.18 -13.62
N TYR A 124 5.49 4.11 -14.89
CA TYR A 124 6.50 3.18 -15.40
C TYR A 124 7.90 3.81 -15.28
N ALA A 125 8.86 3.05 -14.75
CA ALA A 125 10.25 3.53 -14.63
C ALA A 125 10.95 3.65 -15.98
N HIS A 126 10.49 2.93 -16.99
CA HIS A 126 10.93 3.00 -18.40
C HIS A 126 9.89 3.74 -19.26
N SER A 127 10.31 4.14 -20.45
CA SER A 127 9.42 4.73 -21.45
C SER A 127 8.49 3.67 -22.02
N VAL A 128 7.20 3.97 -22.10
CA VAL A 128 6.17 3.09 -22.66
C VAL A 128 5.45 3.77 -23.82
N ASP A 129 4.84 2.97 -24.68
CA ASP A 129 3.93 3.39 -25.75
C ASP A 129 2.49 3.67 -25.24
N GLU A 130 1.54 3.84 -26.16
CA GLU A 130 0.13 4.12 -25.84
C GLU A 130 -0.56 2.94 -25.15
N ASP A 131 -0.11 1.72 -25.39
CA ASP A 131 -0.61 0.47 -24.80
C ASP A 131 0.11 0.07 -23.51
N LEU A 132 0.98 0.96 -22.98
CA LEU A 132 1.79 0.78 -21.77
C LEU A 132 2.84 -0.34 -21.87
N TYR A 133 3.26 -0.72 -23.09
CA TYR A 133 4.41 -1.59 -23.34
C TYR A 133 5.70 -0.79 -23.47
N PRO A 134 6.88 -1.39 -23.20
CA PRO A 134 8.15 -0.72 -23.42
C PRO A 134 8.26 -0.19 -24.86
N SER A 135 8.49 1.11 -25.02
CA SER A 135 8.55 1.75 -26.33
C SER A 135 9.83 1.39 -27.12
N GLU A 136 10.86 0.88 -26.42
CA GLU A 136 12.15 0.46 -27.02
C GLU A 136 12.86 -0.57 -26.14
N TYR A 137 13.78 -1.34 -26.78
CA TYR A 137 14.70 -2.25 -26.09
C TYR A 137 16.15 -1.97 -26.52
N PRO A 138 17.12 -1.89 -25.55
CA PRO A 138 16.91 -2.00 -24.11
C PRO A 138 16.02 -0.88 -23.56
N MET A 139 15.28 -1.16 -22.49
CA MET A 139 14.33 -0.21 -21.90
C MET A 139 15.01 1.09 -21.50
N ARG A 140 14.53 2.22 -22.01
CA ARG A 140 15.03 3.55 -21.68
C ARG A 140 14.36 4.10 -20.42
N ARG A 141 15.15 4.69 -19.51
CA ARG A 141 14.63 5.34 -18.29
C ARG A 141 13.65 6.48 -18.63
N SER A 142 12.45 6.46 -18.07
CA SER A 142 11.43 7.51 -18.24
C SER A 142 11.79 8.76 -17.42
N PRO A 143 11.76 9.98 -18.00
CA PRO A 143 12.02 11.22 -17.28
C PRO A 143 10.76 11.79 -16.60
N ILE A 144 9.59 11.15 -16.74
CA ILE A 144 8.31 11.68 -16.26
C ILE A 144 8.19 11.45 -14.76
N ASP A 145 7.80 12.49 -14.02
CA ASP A 145 7.51 12.36 -12.58
C ASP A 145 6.19 11.61 -12.35
N SER A 146 6.22 10.56 -11.54
CA SER A 146 5.04 9.78 -11.21
C SER A 146 4.23 10.34 -10.04
N ALA A 147 4.74 11.28 -9.27
CA ALA A 147 4.07 11.76 -8.06
C ALA A 147 2.61 12.21 -8.28
N PRO A 148 2.22 12.90 -9.37
CA PRO A 148 0.83 13.29 -9.60
C PRO A 148 -0.14 12.11 -9.80
N TYR A 149 0.38 10.93 -10.10
CA TYR A 149 -0.39 9.72 -10.48
C TYR A 149 -0.33 8.63 -9.41
N MET A 150 0.36 8.90 -8.31
CA MET A 150 0.57 7.94 -7.24
C MET A 150 -0.23 8.29 -5.99
N PRO A 151 -0.80 7.31 -5.28
CA PRO A 151 -1.27 7.50 -3.91
C PRO A 151 -0.08 7.81 -2.99
N ARG A 152 -0.38 8.11 -1.73
CA ARG A 152 0.63 8.36 -0.70
C ARG A 152 0.51 7.30 0.39
N SER A 153 1.65 6.83 0.88
CA SER A 153 1.68 6.18 2.18
C SER A 153 1.34 7.21 3.26
N VAL A 154 0.65 6.79 4.29
CA VAL A 154 0.26 7.66 5.40
C VAL A 154 0.75 7.07 6.71
N VAL A 155 1.35 7.91 7.54
CA VAL A 155 1.75 7.52 8.90
C VAL A 155 0.49 7.37 9.74
N VAL A 156 0.21 6.14 10.19
CA VAL A 156 -0.95 5.82 11.02
C VAL A 156 -0.53 5.19 12.35
N GLU A 157 -1.31 5.45 13.37
CA GLU A 157 -1.16 4.85 14.70
C GLU A 157 -2.42 4.08 15.09
N PRO A 158 -2.30 2.97 15.82
CA PRO A 158 -3.49 2.29 16.34
C PRO A 158 -4.23 3.19 17.33
N SER A 159 -5.48 3.55 17.02
CA SER A 159 -6.33 4.39 17.90
C SER A 159 -6.85 3.62 19.10
N PHE A 160 -6.90 2.30 19.01
CA PHE A 160 -7.35 1.39 20.07
C PHE A 160 -6.73 -0.02 19.87
N PRO A 161 -6.65 -0.84 20.94
CA PRO A 161 -6.24 -2.24 20.83
C PRO A 161 -7.34 -3.06 20.13
N ILE A 162 -6.93 -4.06 19.33
CA ILE A 162 -7.87 -5.07 18.81
C ILE A 162 -8.23 -6.02 19.95
N ILE A 163 -9.52 -6.37 20.06
CA ILE A 163 -9.99 -7.41 21.00
C ILE A 163 -9.28 -8.73 20.62
N PRO A 164 -8.75 -9.49 21.61
CA PRO A 164 -8.11 -10.75 21.32
C PRO A 164 -9.00 -11.69 20.50
N GLN A 165 -8.38 -12.42 19.59
CA GLN A 165 -9.04 -13.44 18.78
C GLN A 165 -9.62 -14.53 19.69
N PRO A 166 -10.82 -15.05 19.40
CA PRO A 166 -11.31 -16.29 20.01
C PRO A 166 -10.33 -17.44 19.74
N ASP A 167 -10.23 -18.36 20.66
CA ASP A 167 -9.41 -19.57 20.51
C ASP A 167 -10.36 -20.76 20.26
N ILE A 168 -10.82 -20.89 19.02
CA ILE A 168 -11.78 -21.92 18.61
C ILE A 168 -11.02 -23.21 18.28
N PRO A 169 -11.33 -24.34 18.95
CA PRO A 169 -10.72 -25.62 18.62
C PRO A 169 -10.95 -26.00 17.15
N TRP A 170 -9.89 -26.51 16.51
CA TRP A 170 -9.92 -26.85 15.08
C TRP A 170 -11.07 -27.81 14.73
N GLU A 171 -11.38 -28.76 15.61
CA GLU A 171 -12.42 -29.76 15.44
C GLU A 171 -13.83 -29.19 15.38
N THR A 172 -14.03 -27.96 15.90
CA THR A 172 -15.32 -27.27 15.90
C THR A 172 -15.33 -26.04 15.00
N SER A 173 -14.22 -25.80 14.28
CA SER A 173 -14.10 -24.64 13.40
C SER A 173 -14.96 -24.80 12.14
N VAL A 174 -15.74 -23.78 11.84
CA VAL A 174 -16.51 -23.60 10.59
C VAL A 174 -16.04 -22.31 9.94
N ILE A 175 -15.23 -22.44 8.89
CA ILE A 175 -14.66 -21.33 8.14
C ILE A 175 -15.59 -20.97 6.98
N TYR A 176 -15.90 -19.67 6.85
CA TYR A 176 -16.70 -19.15 5.75
C TYR A 176 -15.91 -18.07 5.00
N GLU A 177 -15.55 -18.37 3.75
CA GLU A 177 -14.87 -17.43 2.88
C GLU A 177 -15.86 -16.38 2.36
N ILE A 178 -15.53 -15.10 2.51
CA ILE A 178 -16.37 -13.97 2.12
C ILE A 178 -15.56 -12.83 1.52
N HIS A 179 -16.20 -12.09 0.62
CA HIS A 179 -15.67 -10.83 0.10
C HIS A 179 -16.31 -9.66 0.86
N VAL A 180 -15.53 -8.76 1.45
CA VAL A 180 -16.03 -7.64 2.28
C VAL A 180 -17.13 -6.86 1.55
N LYS A 181 -16.88 -6.45 0.29
CA LYS A 181 -17.84 -5.69 -0.52
C LYS A 181 -19.04 -6.53 -0.94
N GLY A 182 -18.80 -7.79 -1.35
CA GLY A 182 -19.85 -8.67 -1.89
C GLY A 182 -20.84 -9.11 -0.83
N PHE A 183 -20.35 -9.50 0.36
CA PHE A 183 -21.14 -10.13 1.40
C PHE A 183 -22.35 -9.29 1.85
N THR A 184 -22.14 -7.99 2.08
CA THR A 184 -23.21 -7.13 2.59
C THR A 184 -23.89 -6.27 1.52
N LYS A 185 -23.48 -6.36 0.24
CA LYS A 185 -23.98 -5.50 -0.84
C LYS A 185 -25.51 -5.46 -0.92
N ASN A 186 -26.15 -6.60 -0.77
CA ASN A 186 -27.59 -6.74 -0.84
C ASN A 186 -28.21 -7.31 0.45
N MET A 187 -27.45 -7.26 1.57
CA MET A 187 -27.89 -7.88 2.82
C MET A 187 -29.05 -7.12 3.46
N PRO A 188 -30.20 -7.77 3.71
CA PRO A 188 -31.31 -7.17 4.46
C PRO A 188 -30.86 -6.79 5.88
N GLY A 189 -31.36 -5.68 6.40
CA GLY A 189 -31.06 -5.22 7.77
C GLY A 189 -29.74 -4.46 7.90
N VAL A 190 -28.83 -4.48 6.90
CA VAL A 190 -27.67 -3.60 6.87
C VAL A 190 -28.07 -2.27 6.20
N PRO A 191 -27.87 -1.12 6.88
CA PRO A 191 -28.13 0.20 6.29
C PRO A 191 -27.35 0.43 5.01
N GLU A 192 -27.98 1.04 4.02
CA GLU A 192 -27.38 1.25 2.68
C GLU A 192 -25.98 1.89 2.72
N PRO A 193 -25.70 2.94 3.51
CA PRO A 193 -24.37 3.54 3.60
C PRO A 193 -23.26 2.63 4.12
N LEU A 194 -23.63 1.54 4.83
CA LEU A 194 -22.68 0.55 5.36
C LEU A 194 -22.52 -0.68 4.47
N ARG A 195 -23.38 -0.86 3.46
CA ARG A 195 -23.32 -2.04 2.58
C ARG A 195 -22.03 -2.07 1.77
N GLY A 196 -21.40 -3.22 1.74
CA GLY A 196 -20.14 -3.42 1.01
C GLY A 196 -18.92 -2.81 1.70
N THR A 197 -18.98 -2.57 3.00
CA THR A 197 -17.89 -1.97 3.78
C THR A 197 -17.49 -2.83 4.97
N TYR A 198 -16.32 -2.51 5.59
CA TYR A 198 -15.87 -3.12 6.85
C TYR A 198 -16.93 -2.96 7.94
N ALA A 199 -17.50 -1.76 8.09
CA ALA A 199 -18.56 -1.51 9.07
C ALA A 199 -19.84 -2.32 8.77
N GLY A 200 -20.15 -2.55 7.49
CA GLY A 200 -21.27 -3.38 7.07
C GLY A 200 -21.07 -4.85 7.47
N LEU A 201 -19.85 -5.37 7.30
CA LEU A 201 -19.53 -6.74 7.70
C LEU A 201 -19.64 -6.94 9.22
N ALA A 202 -19.26 -5.96 10.02
CA ALA A 202 -19.38 -5.98 11.49
C ALA A 202 -20.77 -5.53 12.00
N HIS A 203 -21.71 -5.20 11.11
CA HIS A 203 -23.05 -4.79 11.52
C HIS A 203 -23.80 -5.95 12.23
N PRO A 204 -24.63 -5.67 13.27
CA PRO A 204 -25.33 -6.73 14.01
C PRO A 204 -26.11 -7.71 13.13
N ALA A 205 -26.74 -7.26 12.04
CA ALA A 205 -27.45 -8.15 11.12
C ALA A 205 -26.49 -9.13 10.40
N SER A 206 -25.29 -8.68 10.03
CA SER A 206 -24.26 -9.53 9.41
C SER A 206 -23.71 -10.55 10.41
N VAL A 207 -23.42 -10.10 11.62
CA VAL A 207 -22.93 -10.95 12.71
C VAL A 207 -23.97 -12.01 13.10
N SER A 208 -25.25 -11.62 13.23
CA SER A 208 -26.34 -12.58 13.54
C SER A 208 -26.43 -13.65 12.46
N TYR A 209 -26.43 -13.26 11.18
CA TYR A 209 -26.48 -14.20 10.07
C TYR A 209 -25.33 -15.22 10.10
N LEU A 210 -24.09 -14.78 10.34
CA LEU A 210 -22.93 -15.67 10.45
C LEU A 210 -23.08 -16.66 11.63
N LYS A 211 -23.54 -16.16 12.78
CA LYS A 211 -23.79 -17.00 13.98
C LYS A 211 -24.91 -18.01 13.76
N ASP A 212 -25.99 -17.61 13.11
CA ASP A 212 -27.13 -18.49 12.83
C ASP A 212 -26.73 -19.61 11.85
N LEU A 213 -25.74 -19.38 10.97
CA LEU A 213 -25.10 -20.41 10.14
C LEU A 213 -24.11 -21.30 10.90
N GLY A 214 -23.76 -20.98 12.14
CA GLY A 214 -22.75 -21.69 12.92
C GLY A 214 -21.30 -21.38 12.52
N VAL A 215 -21.06 -20.25 11.82
CA VAL A 215 -19.72 -19.81 11.41
C VAL A 215 -18.92 -19.40 12.64
N THR A 216 -17.70 -19.93 12.76
CA THR A 216 -16.75 -19.60 13.84
C THR A 216 -15.57 -18.77 13.36
N ALA A 217 -15.27 -18.77 12.06
CA ALA A 217 -14.25 -17.95 11.45
C ALA A 217 -14.70 -17.44 10.08
N VAL A 218 -14.38 -16.17 9.77
CA VAL A 218 -14.52 -15.63 8.42
C VAL A 218 -13.15 -15.52 7.78
N GLU A 219 -13.00 -16.06 6.58
CA GLU A 219 -11.85 -15.88 5.73
C GLU A 219 -12.16 -14.76 4.73
N LEU A 220 -11.44 -13.65 4.84
CA LEU A 220 -11.68 -12.48 4.00
C LEU A 220 -10.84 -12.58 2.74
N LEU A 221 -11.48 -12.61 1.53
CA LEU A 221 -10.76 -12.34 0.29
C LEU A 221 -9.90 -11.09 0.47
N PRO A 222 -8.82 -10.92 -0.32
CA PRO A 222 -7.78 -9.94 -0.01
C PRO A 222 -8.31 -8.55 0.35
N ILE A 223 -7.93 -8.09 1.53
CA ILE A 223 -8.28 -6.76 2.07
C ILE A 223 -7.14 -5.75 1.94
N HIS A 224 -6.02 -6.16 1.37
CA HIS A 224 -4.88 -5.28 1.15
C HIS A 224 -5.21 -4.20 0.12
N ALA A 225 -4.63 -3.01 0.30
CA ALA A 225 -4.69 -1.96 -0.72
C ALA A 225 -4.19 -2.52 -2.05
N LYS A 226 -4.97 -2.32 -3.10
CA LYS A 226 -4.80 -2.95 -4.42
C LYS A 226 -4.78 -1.95 -5.56
N CYS A 227 -4.33 -2.40 -6.71
CA CYS A 227 -4.48 -1.68 -7.98
C CYS A 227 -5.54 -2.32 -8.86
N ASP A 228 -6.15 -1.50 -9.69
CA ASP A 228 -6.92 -1.96 -10.84
C ASP A 228 -5.98 -2.06 -12.05
N GLU A 229 -6.01 -3.19 -12.75
CA GLU A 229 -5.21 -3.40 -13.96
C GLU A 229 -5.73 -2.53 -15.12
N PRO A 230 -4.85 -2.04 -16.01
CA PRO A 230 -5.25 -1.15 -17.13
C PRO A 230 -6.39 -1.72 -17.96
N PHE A 231 -6.33 -3.00 -18.31
CA PHE A 231 -7.37 -3.66 -19.12
C PHE A 231 -8.76 -3.72 -18.46
N LEU A 232 -8.83 -3.66 -17.13
CA LEU A 232 -10.09 -3.57 -16.38
C LEU A 232 -10.62 -2.13 -16.41
N THR A 233 -9.75 -1.15 -16.14
CA THR A 233 -10.15 0.27 -16.09
C THR A 233 -10.62 0.79 -17.46
N GLU A 234 -10.03 0.35 -18.56
CA GLU A 234 -10.46 0.63 -19.92
C GLU A 234 -11.90 0.16 -20.21
N ARG A 235 -12.35 -0.88 -19.52
CA ARG A 235 -13.70 -1.44 -19.61
C ARG A 235 -14.66 -0.90 -18.54
N GLY A 236 -14.22 0.08 -17.73
CA GLY A 236 -14.99 0.61 -16.60
C GLY A 236 -15.17 -0.40 -15.46
N LEU A 237 -14.29 -1.41 -15.38
CA LEU A 237 -14.26 -2.44 -14.34
C LEU A 237 -13.18 -2.15 -13.32
N THR A 238 -13.28 -2.82 -12.18
CA THR A 238 -12.27 -2.78 -11.10
C THR A 238 -11.80 -4.19 -10.77
N ASN A 239 -10.60 -4.34 -10.20
CA ASN A 239 -10.17 -5.60 -9.64
C ASN A 239 -11.05 -5.93 -8.42
N TYR A 240 -12.05 -6.78 -8.63
CA TYR A 240 -13.03 -7.11 -7.59
C TYR A 240 -12.45 -8.02 -6.52
N TRP A 241 -11.68 -9.03 -6.88
CA TRP A 241 -11.19 -10.04 -5.94
C TRP A 241 -10.06 -9.55 -5.04
N GLY A 242 -9.31 -8.55 -5.46
CA GLY A 242 -8.24 -7.96 -4.63
C GLY A 242 -6.86 -8.60 -4.78
N TYR A 243 -6.68 -9.56 -5.69
CA TYR A 243 -5.40 -10.26 -5.88
C TYR A 243 -4.33 -9.46 -6.67
N SER A 244 -4.41 -8.15 -6.71
CA SER A 244 -3.44 -7.23 -7.33
C SER A 244 -2.89 -6.26 -6.28
N THR A 245 -2.10 -6.81 -5.34
CA THR A 245 -1.69 -6.10 -4.11
C THR A 245 -0.75 -4.93 -4.39
N LEU A 246 -1.10 -3.76 -3.85
CA LEU A 246 -0.33 -2.52 -3.86
C LEU A 246 0.42 -2.29 -2.53
N SER A 247 -0.13 -2.71 -1.41
CA SER A 247 0.49 -2.60 -0.08
C SER A 247 -0.01 -3.73 0.82
N PHE A 248 0.93 -4.53 1.37
CA PHE A 248 0.60 -5.69 2.20
C PHE A 248 0.15 -5.35 3.62
N PHE A 249 0.39 -4.12 4.10
CA PHE A 249 0.11 -3.75 5.50
C PHE A 249 -0.97 -2.67 5.63
N ALA A 250 -1.50 -2.17 4.52
CA ALA A 250 -2.58 -1.18 4.51
C ALA A 250 -3.89 -1.85 4.06
N PRO A 251 -5.02 -1.62 4.76
CA PRO A 251 -6.32 -2.09 4.30
C PRO A 251 -6.79 -1.32 3.06
N GLU A 252 -7.58 -1.98 2.22
CA GLU A 252 -8.13 -1.42 0.99
C GLU A 252 -9.12 -0.28 1.31
N PRO A 253 -8.85 0.97 0.89
CA PRO A 253 -9.70 2.10 1.24
C PRO A 253 -11.11 2.01 0.64
N SER A 254 -11.30 1.36 -0.51
CA SER A 254 -12.61 1.26 -1.16
C SER A 254 -13.61 0.36 -0.40
N TYR A 255 -13.12 -0.43 0.56
CA TYR A 255 -13.96 -1.24 1.45
C TYR A 255 -14.35 -0.51 2.74
N ALA A 256 -13.86 0.70 2.97
CA ALA A 256 -14.30 1.54 4.07
C ALA A 256 -15.54 2.36 3.69
N THR A 257 -16.28 2.83 4.70
CA THR A 257 -17.41 3.75 4.52
C THR A 257 -16.97 5.06 3.87
N ALA A 258 -17.90 5.75 3.22
CA ALA A 258 -17.63 7.06 2.61
C ALA A 258 -17.13 8.08 3.65
N ASP A 259 -17.67 8.03 4.88
CA ASP A 259 -17.22 8.88 6.00
C ASP A 259 -15.76 8.58 6.38
N SER A 260 -15.39 7.32 6.57
CA SER A 260 -14.02 6.94 6.91
C SER A 260 -13.03 7.33 5.80
N ARG A 261 -13.39 7.13 4.53
CA ARG A 261 -12.56 7.59 3.41
C ARG A 261 -12.37 9.10 3.41
N ALA A 262 -13.43 9.87 3.68
CA ALA A 262 -13.35 11.34 3.73
C ALA A 262 -12.47 11.84 4.89
N ARG A 263 -12.40 11.08 5.99
CA ARG A 263 -11.52 11.39 7.13
C ARG A 263 -10.08 10.90 6.95
N GLY A 264 -9.79 10.17 5.88
CA GLY A 264 -8.43 9.77 5.51
C GLY A 264 -7.99 8.39 6.02
N ALA A 265 -6.75 8.04 5.73
CA ALA A 265 -6.21 6.69 5.92
C ALA A 265 -6.30 6.17 7.37
N GLN A 266 -6.14 7.04 8.38
CA GLN A 266 -6.28 6.64 9.77
C GLN A 266 -7.69 6.09 10.06
N ALA A 267 -8.73 6.77 9.58
CA ALA A 267 -10.10 6.34 9.79
C ALA A 267 -10.43 5.03 9.05
N VAL A 268 -9.84 4.82 7.87
CA VAL A 268 -9.93 3.55 7.13
C VAL A 268 -9.32 2.39 7.95
N VAL A 269 -8.12 2.59 8.50
CA VAL A 269 -7.46 1.61 9.36
C VAL A 269 -8.26 1.34 10.61
N ASP A 270 -8.83 2.37 11.24
CA ASP A 270 -9.64 2.22 12.43
C ASP A 270 -10.97 1.50 12.16
N GLU A 271 -11.58 1.74 10.99
CA GLU A 271 -12.81 1.01 10.60
C GLU A 271 -12.52 -0.49 10.40
N PHE A 272 -11.43 -0.84 9.70
CA PHE A 272 -10.99 -2.22 9.53
C PHE A 272 -10.70 -2.88 10.91
N ARG A 273 -9.92 -2.23 11.76
CA ARG A 273 -9.59 -2.73 13.11
C ARG A 273 -10.85 -2.88 13.99
N GLY A 274 -11.80 -1.94 13.84
CA GLY A 274 -13.10 -1.98 14.51
C GLY A 274 -13.93 -3.18 14.07
N MET A 275 -13.97 -3.48 12.78
CA MET A 275 -14.61 -4.67 12.23
C MET A 275 -14.02 -5.94 12.86
N VAL A 276 -12.70 -6.10 12.85
CA VAL A 276 -12.03 -7.25 13.46
C VAL A 276 -12.38 -7.38 14.93
N SER A 277 -12.31 -6.29 15.69
CA SER A 277 -12.66 -6.29 17.12
C SER A 277 -14.11 -6.70 17.38
N LEU A 278 -15.06 -6.25 16.56
CA LEU A 278 -16.47 -6.59 16.72
C LEU A 278 -16.76 -8.05 16.37
N LEU A 279 -16.10 -8.60 15.35
CA LEU A 279 -16.18 -10.03 15.01
C LEU A 279 -15.58 -10.89 16.13
N HIS A 280 -14.39 -10.56 16.64
CA HIS A 280 -13.79 -11.25 17.79
C HIS A 280 -14.69 -11.20 19.02
N LYS A 281 -15.28 -10.04 19.34
CA LYS A 281 -16.25 -9.90 20.45
C LYS A 281 -17.49 -10.79 20.27
N ALA A 282 -17.88 -11.04 19.02
CA ALA A 282 -19.00 -11.93 18.69
C ALA A 282 -18.64 -13.43 18.74
N GLY A 283 -17.36 -13.77 18.98
CA GLY A 283 -16.85 -15.14 18.97
C GLY A 283 -16.53 -15.66 17.57
N ILE A 284 -16.25 -14.77 16.62
CA ILE A 284 -15.88 -15.10 15.23
C ILE A 284 -14.45 -14.68 14.99
N GLU A 285 -13.60 -15.62 14.59
CA GLU A 285 -12.21 -15.37 14.18
C GLU A 285 -12.15 -14.71 12.80
N VAL A 286 -11.05 -14.01 12.53
CA VAL A 286 -10.81 -13.37 11.22
C VAL A 286 -9.52 -13.91 10.62
N ILE A 287 -9.64 -14.52 9.46
CA ILE A 287 -8.54 -15.01 8.64
C ILE A 287 -8.40 -14.07 7.45
N LEU A 288 -7.18 -13.71 7.08
CA LEU A 288 -6.88 -12.89 5.91
C LEU A 288 -6.32 -13.78 4.80
N ASP A 289 -7.00 -13.83 3.64
CA ASP A 289 -6.42 -14.38 2.43
C ASP A 289 -5.34 -13.42 1.90
N VAL A 290 -4.14 -13.95 1.64
CA VAL A 290 -2.97 -13.16 1.28
C VAL A 290 -2.28 -13.70 0.02
N VAL A 291 -1.82 -12.78 -0.84
CA VAL A 291 -1.12 -13.08 -2.08
C VAL A 291 0.31 -12.56 -1.99
N TYR A 292 1.27 -13.46 -1.71
CA TYR A 292 2.69 -13.09 -1.64
C TYR A 292 3.51 -13.50 -2.87
N ASN A 293 2.91 -14.21 -3.83
CA ASN A 293 3.59 -14.70 -5.02
C ASN A 293 3.70 -13.67 -6.14
N HIS A 294 2.89 -12.59 -6.12
CA HIS A 294 2.96 -11.47 -7.05
C HIS A 294 2.41 -10.19 -6.42
N THR A 295 2.60 -9.08 -7.12
CA THR A 295 2.09 -7.75 -6.77
C THR A 295 1.47 -7.09 -7.99
N CYS A 296 0.85 -5.93 -7.83
CA CYS A 296 0.33 -5.13 -8.93
C CYS A 296 1.42 -4.55 -9.85
N GLU A 297 2.72 -4.69 -9.51
CA GLU A 297 3.82 -4.28 -10.38
C GLU A 297 4.05 -5.25 -11.54
N GLY A 298 3.46 -6.46 -11.51
CA GLY A 298 3.54 -7.44 -12.61
C GLY A 298 4.96 -7.88 -12.96
N GLY A 299 5.18 -8.26 -14.23
CA GLY A 299 6.48 -8.67 -14.76
C GLY A 299 7.46 -7.50 -14.97
N ASP A 300 8.62 -7.75 -15.58
CA ASP A 300 9.74 -6.77 -15.73
C ASP A 300 9.33 -5.47 -16.44
N ALA A 301 8.38 -5.55 -17.36
CA ALA A 301 7.82 -4.41 -18.08
C ALA A 301 6.68 -3.70 -17.34
N GLY A 302 6.40 -4.08 -16.09
CA GLY A 302 5.33 -3.48 -15.30
C GLY A 302 5.67 -2.12 -14.68
N PRO A 303 4.71 -1.47 -14.02
CA PRO A 303 4.92 -0.18 -13.37
C PRO A 303 5.88 -0.31 -12.17
N SER A 304 6.44 0.82 -11.74
CA SER A 304 7.26 0.93 -10.52
C SER A 304 6.51 1.75 -9.49
N LEU A 305 5.86 1.06 -8.56
CA LEU A 305 4.93 1.67 -7.60
C LEU A 305 5.45 1.62 -6.16
N SER A 306 6.29 0.61 -5.84
CA SER A 306 6.84 0.36 -4.51
C SER A 306 8.16 -0.43 -4.62
N TRP A 307 8.07 -1.76 -4.55
CA TRP A 307 9.18 -2.71 -4.40
C TRP A 307 10.19 -2.65 -5.55
N ARG A 308 9.70 -2.68 -6.79
CA ARG A 308 10.54 -2.67 -7.99
C ARG A 308 11.44 -1.45 -8.05
N GLY A 309 10.86 -0.28 -7.80
CA GLY A 309 11.61 0.98 -7.86
C GLY A 309 12.55 1.19 -6.69
N LEU A 310 12.28 0.58 -5.52
CA LEU A 310 13.14 0.63 -4.34
C LEU A 310 14.38 -0.26 -4.50
N ASP A 311 14.17 -1.54 -4.83
CA ASP A 311 15.27 -2.50 -5.06
C ASP A 311 14.69 -3.81 -5.59
N SER A 312 14.51 -3.92 -6.90
CA SER A 312 13.87 -5.08 -7.53
C SER A 312 14.51 -6.41 -7.13
N ASP A 313 15.84 -6.51 -7.15
CA ASP A 313 16.56 -7.73 -6.79
C ASP A 313 16.38 -8.16 -5.33
N MET A 314 16.06 -7.21 -4.46
CA MET A 314 15.85 -7.51 -3.04
C MET A 314 14.45 -8.03 -2.75
N TYR A 315 13.44 -7.49 -3.47
CA TYR A 315 12.04 -7.79 -3.22
C TYR A 315 11.47 -8.88 -4.11
N TYR A 316 12.01 -9.04 -5.34
CA TYR A 316 11.53 -10.04 -6.29
C TYR A 316 12.60 -11.09 -6.55
N ARG A 317 12.14 -12.34 -6.69
CA ARG A 317 12.95 -13.43 -7.22
C ARG A 317 12.51 -13.74 -8.64
N ASP A 318 13.38 -13.47 -9.62
CA ASP A 318 13.13 -13.92 -10.98
C ASP A 318 13.31 -15.44 -11.04
N ARG A 319 12.27 -16.15 -11.50
CA ARG A 319 12.34 -17.60 -11.69
C ARG A 319 13.11 -18.00 -12.98
N LYS A 320 13.43 -17.07 -13.86
CA LYS A 320 14.21 -17.37 -15.07
C LYS A 320 15.65 -17.79 -14.78
N SER A 321 16.16 -17.50 -13.59
CA SER A 321 17.50 -17.88 -13.15
C SER A 321 17.56 -19.14 -12.30
N VAL A 322 16.44 -19.85 -12.13
CA VAL A 322 16.37 -21.14 -11.40
C VAL A 322 15.96 -22.23 -12.40
N VAL A 323 16.90 -22.64 -13.23
CA VAL A 323 16.92 -23.90 -13.94
C VAL A 323 18.17 -24.65 -13.51
#